data_034cb9c9ea093766d8b761e746bb4be7
#
_entry.id   034cb9c9ea093766d8b761e746bb4be7
#
_cell.length_a   1.000
_cell.length_b   1.000
_cell.length_c   1.000
_cell.angle_alpha   90.00
_cell.angle_beta   90.00
_cell.angle_gamma   90.00
#
_symmetry.space_group_name_H-M   'P 1'
#
loop_
_entity.id
_entity.type
_entity.pdbx_description
1 polymer ?
#
loop_
_entity_poly.entity_id
_entity_poly.type
_entity_poly.pdbx_seq_one_letter_code
_entity_poly.pdbx_strand_id
1 'polypeptide(L)'
;VGLQKERVHFVCPKPEDLTGMMEGWIAAHKRMDTGDVPAVVHAAAVAYGFVFLHPFEDGNGRIHRFLIHNILARRGFTPTGLIFPVSAAMLKNLADYDVSLESFSRPLMTLVEYSMDDQGRMTVQNETAHWYRFIDMTPQAEALFRFVEQTIDTELVEELAFLANYDQTKKAIQEVVDMPDRKIDLFIQACLQNNGWLSARKRASHFHFLSDTEVTQMEDAVRSAYGSSGQ
;
A
#
# COMPACT_ATOMS: atom_id res chain seq x y z
N VAL A 1 -21.20 -31.41 14.06
CA VAL A 1 -20.24 -30.47 13.44
C VAL A 1 -20.77 -29.10 13.80
N GLY A 2 -20.20 -28.48 14.87
CA GLY A 2 -20.61 -27.16 15.31
C GLY A 2 -20.18 -26.12 14.26
N LEU A 3 -21.14 -25.40 13.69
CA LEU A 3 -20.90 -24.20 12.92
C LEU A 3 -20.11 -23.23 13.84
N GLN A 4 -18.86 -22.95 13.53
CA GLN A 4 -18.14 -21.81 14.13
C GLN A 4 -18.99 -20.59 13.81
N LYS A 5 -19.59 -19.97 14.85
CA LYS A 5 -20.25 -18.67 14.68
C LYS A 5 -19.19 -17.70 14.16
N GLU A 6 -19.33 -17.25 12.93
CA GLU A 6 -18.49 -16.19 12.36
C GLU A 6 -18.55 -14.99 13.28
N ARG A 7 -17.40 -14.49 13.69
CA ARG A 7 -17.28 -13.33 14.54
C ARG A 7 -17.35 -12.08 13.69
N VAL A 8 -18.39 -11.28 13.86
CA VAL A 8 -18.51 -9.98 13.21
C VAL A 8 -17.54 -8.99 13.85
N HIS A 9 -16.59 -8.49 13.08
CA HIS A 9 -15.58 -7.52 13.54
C HIS A 9 -15.97 -6.07 13.29
N PHE A 10 -16.82 -5.84 12.30
CA PHE A 10 -17.28 -4.51 11.92
C PHE A 10 -18.64 -4.59 11.24
N VAL A 11 -19.50 -3.62 11.53
CA VAL A 11 -20.78 -3.39 10.85
C VAL A 11 -20.69 -2.06 10.13
N CYS A 12 -20.98 -2.04 8.83
CA CYS A 12 -21.02 -0.82 8.02
C CYS A 12 -22.28 0.01 8.32
N PRO A 13 -22.33 1.30 7.90
CA PRO A 13 -23.56 2.09 7.91
C PRO A 13 -24.70 1.38 7.18
N LYS A 14 -25.92 1.64 7.60
CA LYS A 14 -27.11 1.15 6.88
C LYS A 14 -27.13 1.67 5.45
N PRO A 15 -27.66 0.89 4.47
CA PRO A 15 -27.72 1.31 3.05
C PRO A 15 -28.44 2.66 2.85
N GLU A 16 -29.51 2.92 3.60
CA GLU A 16 -30.27 4.16 3.54
C GLU A 16 -29.49 5.40 3.99
N ASP A 17 -28.50 5.24 4.87
CA ASP A 17 -27.65 6.32 5.37
C ASP A 17 -26.44 6.60 4.48
N LEU A 18 -26.00 5.61 3.71
CA LEU A 18 -24.72 5.61 3.01
C LEU A 18 -24.59 6.75 2.00
N THR A 19 -25.62 7.05 1.22
CA THR A 19 -25.58 8.13 0.21
C THR A 19 -25.28 9.48 0.86
N GLY A 20 -26.04 9.84 1.91
CA GLY A 20 -25.83 11.11 2.62
C GLY A 20 -24.47 11.18 3.34
N MET A 21 -23.96 10.05 3.83
CA MET A 21 -22.63 9.97 4.44
C MET A 21 -21.53 10.15 3.40
N MET A 22 -21.65 9.57 2.21
CA MET A 22 -20.71 9.74 1.11
C MET A 22 -20.68 11.18 0.60
N GLU A 23 -21.82 11.84 0.50
CA GLU A 23 -21.90 13.27 0.16
C GLU A 23 -21.17 14.13 1.21
N GLY A 24 -21.41 13.85 2.51
CA GLY A 24 -20.72 14.50 3.61
C GLY A 24 -19.22 14.26 3.60
N TRP A 25 -18.77 13.05 3.32
CA TRP A 25 -17.38 12.67 3.20
C TRP A 25 -16.69 13.43 2.03
N ILE A 26 -17.34 13.52 0.86
CA ILE A 26 -16.85 14.32 -0.28
C ILE A 26 -16.75 15.79 0.09
N ALA A 27 -17.74 16.34 0.79
CA ALA A 27 -17.73 17.73 1.22
C ALA A 27 -16.59 18.00 2.23
N ALA A 28 -16.37 17.10 3.18
CA ALA A 28 -15.27 17.18 4.13
C ALA A 28 -13.89 17.11 3.42
N HIS A 29 -13.72 16.19 2.48
CA HIS A 29 -12.50 16.12 1.65
C HIS A 29 -12.23 17.45 0.94
N LYS A 30 -13.22 18.02 0.24
CA LYS A 30 -13.06 19.31 -0.45
C LYS A 30 -12.67 20.45 0.47
N ARG A 31 -13.23 20.51 1.67
CA ARG A 31 -12.88 21.52 2.67
C ARG A 31 -11.44 21.37 3.17
N MET A 32 -11.01 20.15 3.44
CA MET A 32 -9.64 19.87 3.87
C MET A 32 -8.63 20.11 2.74
N ASP A 33 -9.01 19.85 1.49
CA ASP A 33 -8.16 20.06 0.31
C ASP A 33 -7.81 21.55 0.09
N THR A 34 -8.76 22.44 0.42
CA THR A 34 -8.59 23.91 0.30
C THR A 34 -8.19 24.59 1.62
N GLY A 35 -8.26 23.86 2.74
CA GLY A 35 -7.95 24.38 4.07
C GLY A 35 -6.50 24.14 4.46
N ASP A 36 -6.10 24.77 5.58
CA ASP A 36 -4.77 24.61 6.18
C ASP A 36 -4.71 23.37 7.10
N VAL A 37 -5.14 22.22 6.58
CA VAL A 37 -5.06 20.94 7.29
C VAL A 37 -3.76 20.23 6.89
N PRO A 38 -2.94 19.71 7.84
CA PRO A 38 -1.74 18.96 7.50
C PRO A 38 -2.06 17.76 6.58
N ALA A 39 -1.20 17.51 5.58
CA ALA A 39 -1.43 16.50 4.55
C ALA A 39 -1.71 15.10 5.12
N VAL A 40 -0.98 14.69 6.16
CA VAL A 40 -1.15 13.38 6.80
C VAL A 40 -2.49 13.29 7.52
N VAL A 41 -2.92 14.36 8.23
CA VAL A 41 -4.24 14.41 8.90
C VAL A 41 -5.37 14.35 7.87
N HIS A 42 -5.25 15.12 6.78
CA HIS A 42 -6.21 15.07 5.67
C HIS A 42 -6.29 13.67 5.05
N ALA A 43 -5.13 13.06 4.76
CA ALA A 43 -5.07 11.71 4.20
C ALA A 43 -5.71 10.68 5.14
N ALA A 44 -5.42 10.75 6.45
CA ALA A 44 -6.02 9.87 7.45
C ALA A 44 -7.54 10.03 7.49
N ALA A 45 -8.04 11.26 7.67
CA ALA A 45 -9.48 11.50 7.80
C ALA A 45 -10.28 11.02 6.56
N VAL A 46 -9.75 11.27 5.37
CA VAL A 46 -10.42 10.86 4.12
C VAL A 46 -10.32 9.35 3.89
N ALA A 47 -9.12 8.78 4.02
CA ALA A 47 -8.92 7.37 3.71
C ALA A 47 -9.59 6.45 4.74
N TYR A 48 -9.42 6.70 6.03
CA TYR A 48 -10.08 5.91 7.08
C TYR A 48 -11.59 6.16 7.09
N GLY A 49 -12.04 7.41 6.88
CA GLY A 49 -13.46 7.71 6.71
C GLY A 49 -14.09 6.88 5.59
N PHE A 50 -13.42 6.75 4.46
CA PHE A 50 -13.87 5.92 3.35
C PHE A 50 -13.99 4.43 3.74
N VAL A 51 -12.96 3.86 4.37
CA VAL A 51 -12.99 2.44 4.75
C VAL A 51 -14.01 2.13 5.83
N PHE A 52 -14.32 3.09 6.71
CA PHE A 52 -15.38 2.95 7.71
C PHE A 52 -16.79 3.09 7.13
N LEU A 53 -16.96 3.87 6.06
CA LEU A 53 -18.22 3.90 5.31
C LEU A 53 -18.43 2.62 4.47
N HIS A 54 -17.35 2.01 4.02
CA HIS A 54 -17.31 0.73 3.32
C HIS A 54 -18.30 0.61 2.16
N PRO A 55 -18.30 1.54 1.17
CA PRO A 55 -19.39 1.68 0.20
C PRO A 55 -19.46 0.57 -0.85
N PHE A 56 -18.46 -0.29 -0.98
CA PHE A 56 -18.41 -1.36 -1.98
C PHE A 56 -18.33 -2.75 -1.34
N GLU A 57 -18.78 -3.77 -2.06
CA GLU A 57 -18.66 -5.16 -1.63
C GLU A 57 -17.19 -5.63 -1.59
N ASP A 58 -16.35 -5.14 -2.53
CA ASP A 58 -14.90 -5.40 -2.58
C ASP A 58 -14.12 -4.15 -3.00
N GLY A 59 -12.85 -4.13 -2.65
CA GLY A 59 -11.91 -3.09 -3.07
C GLY A 59 -11.77 -1.92 -2.11
N ASN A 60 -12.54 -1.83 -1.03
CA ASN A 60 -12.48 -0.70 -0.08
C ASN A 60 -11.07 -0.51 0.50
N GLY A 61 -10.37 -1.58 0.86
CA GLY A 61 -8.99 -1.51 1.34
C GLY A 61 -7.98 -1.04 0.29
N ARG A 62 -8.20 -1.35 -0.99
CA ARG A 62 -7.36 -0.85 -2.11
C ARG A 62 -7.58 0.63 -2.33
N ILE A 63 -8.84 1.08 -2.32
CA ILE A 63 -9.20 2.50 -2.46
C ILE A 63 -8.69 3.29 -1.25
N HIS A 64 -8.84 2.78 -0.03
CA HIS A 64 -8.28 3.38 1.18
C HIS A 64 -6.79 3.69 1.03
N ARG A 65 -5.97 2.70 0.66
CA ARG A 65 -4.54 2.92 0.44
C ARG A 65 -4.24 3.87 -0.72
N PHE A 66 -4.99 3.78 -1.81
CA PHE A 66 -4.88 4.73 -2.92
C PHE A 66 -5.16 6.18 -2.48
N LEU A 67 -6.19 6.40 -1.66
CA LEU A 67 -6.54 7.73 -1.16
C LEU A 67 -5.41 8.33 -0.32
N ILE A 68 -4.74 7.53 0.52
CA ILE A 68 -3.56 7.99 1.27
C ILE A 68 -2.49 8.52 0.32
N HIS A 69 -2.08 7.70 -0.66
CA HIS A 69 -1.05 8.10 -1.63
C HIS A 69 -1.45 9.33 -2.45
N ASN A 70 -2.69 9.36 -2.94
CA ASN A 70 -3.19 10.44 -3.77
C ASN A 70 -3.20 11.78 -3.01
N ILE A 71 -3.68 11.79 -1.76
CA ILE A 71 -3.76 13.01 -0.97
C ILE A 71 -2.37 13.50 -0.57
N LEU A 72 -1.48 12.61 -0.12
CA LEU A 72 -0.11 12.99 0.22
C LEU A 72 0.62 13.59 -1.00
N ALA A 73 0.49 12.99 -2.17
CA ALA A 73 1.08 13.50 -3.40
C ALA A 73 0.49 14.85 -3.82
N ARG A 74 -0.83 14.99 -3.86
CA ARG A 74 -1.53 16.23 -4.24
C ARG A 74 -1.24 17.39 -3.29
N ARG A 75 -1.05 17.10 -2.00
CA ARG A 75 -0.69 18.08 -0.98
C ARG A 75 0.81 18.41 -0.94
N GLY A 76 1.59 17.91 -1.91
CA GLY A 76 3.03 18.19 -2.00
C GLY A 76 3.86 17.60 -0.86
N PHE A 77 3.33 16.59 -0.16
CA PHE A 77 4.06 15.90 0.90
C PHE A 77 5.24 15.10 0.35
N THR A 78 5.13 14.65 -0.91
CA THR A 78 6.19 13.91 -1.60
C THR A 78 6.67 14.68 -2.82
N PRO A 79 7.96 14.57 -3.20
CA PRO A 79 8.47 15.13 -4.43
C PRO A 79 7.70 14.63 -5.65
N THR A 80 7.56 15.50 -6.67
CA THR A 80 6.87 15.16 -7.91
C THR A 80 7.57 13.97 -8.60
N GLY A 81 6.79 12.95 -8.96
CA GLY A 81 7.29 11.76 -9.63
C GLY A 81 7.77 10.63 -8.69
N LEU A 82 7.83 10.87 -7.38
CA LEU A 82 8.13 9.84 -6.39
C LEU A 82 6.83 9.26 -5.83
N ILE A 83 6.67 7.94 -5.93
CA ILE A 83 5.62 7.21 -5.21
C ILE A 83 6.12 6.96 -3.80
N PHE A 84 5.47 7.57 -2.81
CA PHE A 84 5.82 7.38 -1.40
C PHE A 84 5.16 6.09 -0.88
N PRO A 85 5.90 5.01 -0.56
CA PRO A 85 5.34 3.67 -0.43
C PRO A 85 4.72 3.39 0.96
N VAL A 86 3.87 4.30 1.48
CA VAL A 86 3.22 4.15 2.80
C VAL A 86 2.43 2.85 2.91
N SER A 87 1.80 2.40 1.82
CA SER A 87 1.07 1.13 1.84
C SER A 87 1.99 -0.08 2.03
N ALA A 88 3.27 -0.01 1.66
CA ALA A 88 4.23 -1.07 1.94
C ALA A 88 4.50 -1.17 3.46
N ALA A 89 4.73 -0.03 4.14
CA ALA A 89 4.87 0.01 5.59
C ALA A 89 3.62 -0.53 6.30
N MET A 90 2.42 -0.14 5.86
CA MET A 90 1.15 -0.66 6.40
C MET A 90 1.02 -2.18 6.24
N LEU A 91 1.38 -2.72 5.06
CA LEU A 91 1.28 -4.16 4.78
C LEU A 91 2.36 -5.00 5.48
N LYS A 92 3.54 -4.43 5.73
CA LYS A 92 4.59 -5.06 6.56
C LYS A 92 4.21 -5.10 8.04
N ASN A 93 3.33 -4.19 8.51
CA ASN A 93 2.89 -4.05 9.89
C ASN A 93 1.37 -4.18 10.04
N LEU A 94 0.84 -5.30 9.59
CA LEU A 94 -0.60 -5.56 9.60
C LEU A 94 -1.24 -5.44 10.99
N ALA A 95 -0.51 -5.85 12.05
CA ALA A 95 -1.02 -5.74 13.42
C ALA A 95 -1.30 -4.28 13.82
N ASP A 96 -0.41 -3.35 13.51
CA ASP A 96 -0.59 -1.91 13.80
C ASP A 96 -1.67 -1.31 12.90
N TYR A 97 -1.76 -1.78 11.66
CA TYR A 97 -2.83 -1.38 10.76
C TYR A 97 -4.20 -1.85 11.27
N ASP A 98 -4.31 -3.10 11.71
CA ASP A 98 -5.55 -3.64 12.31
C ASP A 98 -5.92 -2.88 13.59
N VAL A 99 -4.96 -2.55 14.47
CA VAL A 99 -5.18 -1.72 15.65
C VAL A 99 -5.75 -0.35 15.27
N SER A 100 -5.25 0.26 14.19
CA SER A 100 -5.77 1.55 13.72
C SER A 100 -7.22 1.48 13.25
N LEU A 101 -7.65 0.37 12.65
CA LEU A 101 -9.04 0.13 12.26
C LEU A 101 -9.91 -0.21 13.48
N GLU A 102 -9.41 -1.09 14.36
CA GLU A 102 -10.11 -1.55 15.55
C GLU A 102 -10.32 -0.46 16.60
N SER A 103 -9.51 0.59 16.59
CA SER A 103 -9.71 1.74 17.51
C SER A 103 -11.07 2.42 17.32
N PHE A 104 -11.66 2.35 16.12
CA PHE A 104 -13.02 2.76 15.84
C PHE A 104 -14.01 1.59 15.90
N SER A 105 -13.71 0.48 15.23
CA SER A 105 -14.69 -0.60 15.05
C SER A 105 -15.00 -1.33 16.37
N ARG A 106 -14.03 -1.51 17.24
CA ARG A 106 -14.23 -2.26 18.50
C ARG A 106 -15.17 -1.55 19.48
N PRO A 107 -15.03 -0.24 19.77
CA PRO A 107 -16.04 0.49 20.55
C PRO A 107 -17.41 0.52 19.86
N LEU A 108 -17.45 0.75 18.54
CA LEU A 108 -18.68 0.79 17.77
C LEU A 108 -19.48 -0.51 17.92
N MET A 109 -18.83 -1.66 17.86
CA MET A 109 -19.49 -2.96 17.97
C MET A 109 -20.16 -3.21 19.33
N THR A 110 -19.83 -2.43 20.36
CA THR A 110 -20.54 -2.48 21.65
C THR A 110 -21.86 -1.72 21.64
N LEU A 111 -22.05 -0.86 20.64
CA LEU A 111 -23.21 0.04 20.51
C LEU A 111 -24.20 -0.42 19.44
N VAL A 112 -23.72 -1.18 18.44
CA VAL A 112 -24.56 -1.65 17.33
C VAL A 112 -25.36 -2.89 17.77
N GLU A 113 -26.68 -2.79 17.71
CA GLU A 113 -27.60 -3.91 17.91
C GLU A 113 -27.92 -4.54 16.56
N TYR A 114 -27.57 -5.81 16.40
CA TYR A 114 -27.81 -6.53 15.15
C TYR A 114 -28.23 -7.98 15.39
N SER A 115 -28.93 -8.54 14.41
CA SER A 115 -29.21 -9.97 14.33
C SER A 115 -28.73 -10.54 13.00
N MET A 116 -28.45 -11.83 12.98
CA MET A 116 -28.11 -12.57 11.76
C MET A 116 -29.09 -13.73 11.59
N ASP A 117 -29.58 -13.93 10.37
CA ASP A 117 -30.38 -15.09 10.03
C ASP A 117 -29.50 -16.31 9.71
N ASP A 118 -30.15 -17.47 9.49
CA ASP A 118 -29.46 -18.72 9.18
C ASP A 118 -28.72 -18.70 7.81
N GLN A 119 -28.96 -17.69 6.99
CA GLN A 119 -28.31 -17.48 5.70
C GLN A 119 -27.15 -16.45 5.79
N GLY A 120 -26.83 -15.98 7.02
CA GLY A 120 -25.77 -15.00 7.25
C GLY A 120 -26.16 -13.55 6.90
N ARG A 121 -27.46 -13.26 6.65
CA ARG A 121 -27.89 -11.89 6.38
C ARG A 121 -28.05 -11.14 7.71
N MET A 122 -27.44 -9.97 7.77
CA MET A 122 -27.45 -9.11 8.93
C MET A 122 -28.57 -8.06 8.85
N THR A 123 -29.22 -7.83 9.99
CA THR A 123 -30.18 -6.74 10.17
C THR A 123 -29.74 -5.90 11.38
N VAL A 124 -29.45 -4.62 11.17
CA VAL A 124 -29.15 -3.65 12.24
C VAL A 124 -30.46 -3.08 12.79
N GLN A 125 -30.63 -3.17 14.10
CA GLN A 125 -31.91 -2.91 14.78
C GLN A 125 -32.05 -1.48 15.34
N ASN A 126 -30.91 -0.86 15.69
CA ASN A 126 -30.89 0.49 16.27
C ASN A 126 -30.42 1.56 15.28
N GLU A 127 -30.58 2.84 15.66
CA GLU A 127 -30.09 3.97 14.87
C GLU A 127 -28.59 4.16 15.08
N THR A 128 -27.81 4.02 13.98
CA THR A 128 -26.34 3.98 14.02
C THR A 128 -25.66 5.13 13.27
N ALA A 129 -26.41 5.89 12.46
CA ALA A 129 -25.88 6.90 11.53
C ALA A 129 -24.95 7.94 12.20
N HIS A 130 -25.27 8.38 13.41
CA HIS A 130 -24.52 9.41 14.12
C HIS A 130 -23.10 8.98 14.50
N TRP A 131 -22.86 7.70 14.76
CA TRP A 131 -21.52 7.19 15.09
C TRP A 131 -20.56 7.23 13.90
N TYR A 132 -21.07 7.11 12.67
CA TYR A 132 -20.26 7.20 11.44
C TYR A 132 -20.07 8.64 10.95
N ARG A 133 -20.89 9.59 11.45
CA ARG A 133 -20.80 11.02 11.06
C ARG A 133 -19.78 11.80 11.89
N PHE A 134 -19.53 11.38 13.12
CA PHE A 134 -18.73 12.13 14.11
C PHE A 134 -17.60 11.25 14.66
N ILE A 135 -16.79 10.69 13.76
CA ILE A 135 -15.67 9.84 14.16
C ILE A 135 -14.51 10.71 14.64
N ASP A 136 -13.96 10.40 15.81
CA ASP A 136 -12.66 10.91 16.22
C ASP A 136 -11.57 10.18 15.42
N MET A 137 -10.93 10.90 14.48
CA MET A 137 -9.88 10.38 13.61
C MET A 137 -8.48 10.54 14.19
N THR A 138 -8.34 10.97 15.45
CA THR A 138 -7.02 11.12 16.09
C THR A 138 -6.21 9.84 16.09
N PRO A 139 -6.74 8.66 16.50
CA PRO A 139 -5.99 7.42 16.49
C PRO A 139 -5.51 7.02 15.08
N GLN A 140 -6.32 7.27 14.05
CA GLN A 140 -5.99 6.98 12.67
C GLN A 140 -4.92 7.94 12.12
N ALA A 141 -5.00 9.21 12.48
CA ALA A 141 -3.98 10.19 12.12
C ALA A 141 -2.63 9.85 12.76
N GLU A 142 -2.60 9.52 14.05
CA GLU A 142 -1.40 9.07 14.74
C GLU A 142 -0.81 7.79 14.11
N ALA A 143 -1.66 6.82 13.78
CA ALA A 143 -1.23 5.60 13.11
C ALA A 143 -0.61 5.91 11.73
N LEU A 144 -1.25 6.79 10.94
CA LEU A 144 -0.72 7.17 9.64
C LEU A 144 0.60 7.95 9.76
N PHE A 145 0.78 8.81 10.76
CA PHE A 145 2.07 9.45 11.04
C PHE A 145 3.16 8.43 11.31
N ARG A 146 2.91 7.39 12.11
CA ARG A 146 3.88 6.30 12.36
C ARG A 146 4.22 5.54 11.08
N PHE A 147 3.25 5.21 10.23
CA PHE A 147 3.52 4.57 8.94
C PHE A 147 4.30 5.46 7.98
N VAL A 148 4.05 6.77 7.99
CA VAL A 148 4.83 7.75 7.22
C VAL A 148 6.27 7.81 7.71
N GLU A 149 6.50 7.91 9.02
CA GLU A 149 7.84 7.91 9.63
C GLU A 149 8.59 6.63 9.25
N GLN A 150 7.98 5.47 9.44
CA GLN A 150 8.57 4.19 9.05
C GLN A 150 8.87 4.11 7.55
N THR A 151 8.01 4.68 6.70
CA THR A 151 8.25 4.72 5.26
C THR A 151 9.48 5.55 4.93
N ILE A 152 9.70 6.68 5.62
CA ILE A 152 10.88 7.52 5.44
C ILE A 152 12.14 6.76 5.87
N ASP A 153 12.09 6.11 7.02
CA ASP A 153 13.26 5.51 7.67
C ASP A 153 13.69 4.19 7.00
N THR A 154 12.77 3.47 6.38
CA THR A 154 13.05 2.12 5.82
C THR A 154 12.70 2.00 4.35
N GLU A 155 11.42 2.09 3.98
CA GLU A 155 10.96 1.76 2.64
C GLU A 155 11.55 2.68 1.56
N LEU A 156 11.65 3.98 1.84
CA LEU A 156 12.22 4.94 0.91
C LEU A 156 13.73 4.76 0.76
N VAL A 157 14.43 4.45 1.84
CA VAL A 157 15.88 4.17 1.82
C VAL A 157 16.16 2.92 0.99
N GLU A 158 15.41 1.85 1.20
CA GLU A 158 15.53 0.60 0.42
C GLU A 158 15.25 0.83 -1.07
N GLU A 159 14.19 1.58 -1.40
CA GLU A 159 13.84 1.89 -2.79
C GLU A 159 14.90 2.74 -3.48
N LEU A 160 15.40 3.79 -2.81
CA LEU A 160 16.47 4.64 -3.35
C LEU A 160 17.78 3.85 -3.55
N ALA A 161 18.13 2.99 -2.60
CA ALA A 161 19.29 2.11 -2.73
C ALA A 161 19.12 1.14 -3.91
N PHE A 162 17.92 0.55 -4.08
CA PHE A 162 17.62 -0.31 -5.21
C PHE A 162 17.75 0.41 -6.54
N LEU A 163 17.21 1.62 -6.68
CA LEU A 163 17.32 2.43 -7.89
C LEU A 163 18.76 2.81 -8.20
N ALA A 164 19.53 3.24 -7.18
CA ALA A 164 20.95 3.55 -7.36
C ALA A 164 21.76 2.34 -7.82
N ASN A 165 21.55 1.16 -7.22
CA ASN A 165 22.18 -0.09 -7.62
C ASN A 165 21.79 -0.50 -9.04
N TYR A 166 20.52 -0.27 -9.43
CA TYR A 166 20.02 -0.57 -10.77
C TYR A 166 20.72 0.29 -11.83
N ASP A 167 20.80 1.60 -11.61
CA ASP A 167 21.47 2.53 -12.52
C ASP A 167 22.96 2.23 -12.64
N GLN A 168 23.63 1.91 -11.54
CA GLN A 168 25.03 1.52 -11.53
C GLN A 168 25.26 0.21 -12.32
N THR A 169 24.43 -0.80 -12.07
CA THR A 169 24.49 -2.09 -12.78
C THR A 169 24.25 -1.90 -14.27
N LYS A 170 23.27 -1.10 -14.64
CA LYS A 170 22.96 -0.80 -16.04
C LYS A 170 24.13 -0.17 -16.76
N LYS A 171 24.78 0.83 -16.14
CA LYS A 171 26.01 1.46 -16.70
C LYS A 171 27.14 0.46 -16.85
N ALA A 172 27.40 -0.36 -15.81
CA ALA A 172 28.45 -1.38 -15.89
C ALA A 172 28.20 -2.41 -17.02
N ILE A 173 26.94 -2.82 -17.23
CA ILE A 173 26.58 -3.71 -18.33
C ILE A 173 26.79 -3.04 -19.70
N GLN A 174 26.45 -1.75 -19.83
CA GLN A 174 26.67 -0.98 -21.07
C GLN A 174 28.16 -0.84 -21.44
N GLU A 175 29.06 -0.88 -20.46
CA GLU A 175 30.51 -0.91 -20.69
C GLU A 175 31.00 -2.27 -21.22
N VAL A 176 30.29 -3.38 -20.92
CA VAL A 176 30.63 -4.74 -21.36
C VAL A 176 30.12 -5.00 -22.78
N VAL A 177 28.87 -4.58 -23.06
CA VAL A 177 28.21 -4.91 -24.33
C VAL A 177 27.25 -3.83 -24.78
N ASP A 178 27.27 -3.47 -26.06
CA ASP A 178 26.30 -2.57 -26.67
C ASP A 178 25.00 -3.34 -27.01
N MET A 179 23.97 -3.13 -26.24
CA MET A 179 22.66 -3.72 -26.49
C MET A 179 21.51 -2.78 -26.04
N PRO A 180 20.31 -2.95 -26.63
CA PRO A 180 19.15 -2.11 -26.26
C PRO A 180 18.83 -2.17 -24.76
N ASP A 181 18.51 -1.02 -24.16
CA ASP A 181 18.16 -0.87 -22.75
C ASP A 181 17.16 -1.92 -22.27
N ARG A 182 16.12 -2.20 -23.05
CA ARG A 182 15.13 -3.23 -22.73
C ARG A 182 15.74 -4.63 -22.52
N LYS A 183 16.84 -4.94 -23.21
CA LYS A 183 17.54 -6.22 -23.01
C LYS A 183 18.39 -6.20 -21.75
N ILE A 184 19.01 -5.06 -21.44
CA ILE A 184 19.75 -4.87 -20.19
C ILE A 184 18.79 -5.04 -19.00
N ASP A 185 17.65 -4.35 -19.05
CA ASP A 185 16.60 -4.44 -18.01
C ASP A 185 16.14 -5.89 -17.81
N LEU A 186 15.90 -6.62 -18.91
CA LEU A 186 15.51 -8.04 -18.85
C LEU A 186 16.63 -8.92 -18.25
N PHE A 187 17.90 -8.61 -18.55
CA PHE A 187 19.05 -9.35 -18.02
C PHE A 187 19.14 -9.15 -16.50
N ILE A 188 19.12 -7.90 -16.04
CA ILE A 188 19.17 -7.56 -14.61
C ILE A 188 18.03 -8.24 -13.86
N GLN A 189 16.79 -8.12 -14.35
CA GLN A 189 15.62 -8.76 -13.74
C GLN A 189 15.77 -10.30 -13.69
N ALA A 190 16.27 -10.91 -14.75
CA ALA A 190 16.46 -12.36 -14.80
C ALA A 190 17.52 -12.84 -13.79
N CYS A 191 18.58 -12.08 -13.58
CA CYS A 191 19.61 -12.37 -12.59
C CYS A 191 19.10 -12.15 -11.17
N LEU A 192 18.40 -11.04 -10.90
CA LEU A 192 17.80 -10.77 -9.57
C LEU A 192 16.81 -11.86 -9.13
N GLN A 193 16.04 -12.41 -10.08
CA GLN A 193 15.12 -13.52 -9.81
C GLN A 193 15.81 -14.86 -9.56
N ASN A 194 17.12 -14.97 -9.80
CA ASN A 194 17.91 -16.20 -9.74
C ASN A 194 19.24 -16.01 -9.01
N ASN A 195 19.21 -15.29 -7.88
CA ASN A 195 20.36 -15.07 -6.98
C ASN A 195 21.62 -14.49 -7.67
N GLY A 196 21.43 -13.59 -8.61
CA GLY A 196 22.51 -12.90 -9.34
C GLY A 196 23.04 -13.64 -10.56
N TRP A 197 22.43 -14.77 -10.94
CA TRP A 197 22.87 -15.59 -12.08
C TRP A 197 21.81 -15.65 -13.19
N LEU A 198 22.25 -15.67 -14.44
CA LEU A 198 21.35 -15.89 -15.58
C LEU A 198 21.06 -17.39 -15.72
N SER A 199 19.80 -17.78 -15.68
CA SER A 199 19.43 -19.19 -15.88
C SER A 199 19.76 -19.67 -17.31
N ALA A 200 20.17 -20.93 -17.47
CA ALA A 200 20.47 -21.53 -18.79
C ALA A 200 19.30 -21.37 -19.79
N ARG A 201 18.06 -21.48 -19.31
CA ARG A 201 16.87 -21.28 -20.14
C ARG A 201 16.75 -19.85 -20.65
N LYS A 202 16.94 -18.85 -19.80
CA LYS A 202 16.89 -17.42 -20.19
C LYS A 202 18.05 -17.07 -21.13
N ARG A 203 19.25 -17.62 -20.87
CA ARG A 203 20.37 -17.46 -21.74
C ARG A 203 20.08 -17.97 -23.16
N ALA A 204 19.59 -19.21 -23.29
CA ALA A 204 19.29 -19.79 -24.60
C ALA A 204 18.19 -19.06 -25.36
N SER A 205 17.17 -18.52 -24.67
CA SER A 205 16.01 -17.89 -25.31
C SER A 205 16.20 -16.40 -25.64
N HIS A 206 16.96 -15.64 -24.82
CA HIS A 206 17.05 -14.18 -24.96
C HIS A 206 18.46 -13.64 -25.13
N PHE A 207 19.50 -14.38 -24.71
CA PHE A 207 20.88 -13.93 -24.61
C PHE A 207 21.89 -14.89 -25.29
N HIS A 208 21.46 -15.69 -26.27
CA HIS A 208 22.27 -16.63 -27.00
C HIS A 208 23.37 -15.97 -27.83
N PHE A 209 23.29 -14.69 -28.11
CA PHE A 209 24.24 -13.89 -28.86
C PHE A 209 25.43 -13.40 -28.00
N LEU A 210 25.34 -13.48 -26.67
CA LEU A 210 26.41 -13.09 -25.76
C LEU A 210 27.45 -14.22 -25.63
N SER A 211 28.73 -13.85 -25.56
CA SER A 211 29.81 -14.77 -25.20
C SER A 211 29.73 -15.14 -23.70
N ASP A 212 30.43 -16.23 -23.33
CA ASP A 212 30.48 -16.64 -21.91
C ASP A 212 31.17 -15.59 -21.04
N THR A 213 32.19 -14.90 -21.59
CA THR A 213 32.88 -13.82 -20.87
C THR A 213 31.98 -12.64 -20.61
N GLU A 214 31.22 -12.18 -21.61
CA GLU A 214 30.25 -11.07 -21.42
C GLU A 214 29.17 -11.43 -20.38
N VAL A 215 28.60 -12.62 -20.46
CA VAL A 215 27.62 -13.08 -19.47
C VAL A 215 28.22 -13.07 -18.08
N THR A 216 29.44 -13.59 -17.88
CA THR A 216 30.10 -13.61 -16.57
C THR A 216 30.33 -12.20 -16.04
N GLN A 217 30.84 -11.28 -16.86
CA GLN A 217 31.07 -9.89 -16.46
C GLN A 217 29.77 -9.15 -16.09
N MET A 218 28.69 -9.39 -16.85
CA MET A 218 27.37 -8.81 -16.56
C MET A 218 26.77 -9.39 -15.28
N GLU A 219 26.91 -10.68 -15.03
CA GLU A 219 26.50 -11.32 -13.78
C GLU A 219 27.30 -10.80 -12.58
N ASP A 220 28.62 -10.57 -12.76
CA ASP A 220 29.46 -9.95 -11.73
C ASP A 220 29.01 -8.53 -11.40
N ALA A 221 28.62 -7.75 -12.40
CA ALA A 221 28.07 -6.41 -12.19
C ALA A 221 26.78 -6.46 -11.35
N VAL A 222 25.86 -7.40 -11.64
CA VAL A 222 24.65 -7.58 -10.86
C VAL A 222 25.00 -8.01 -9.42
N ARG A 223 25.84 -9.01 -9.23
CA ARG A 223 26.22 -9.50 -7.89
C ARG A 223 26.96 -8.46 -7.06
N SER A 224 27.82 -7.66 -7.70
CA SER A 224 28.55 -6.58 -7.00
C SER A 224 27.61 -5.50 -6.47
N ALA A 225 26.56 -5.17 -7.20
CA ALA A 225 25.60 -4.14 -6.80
C ALA A 225 24.57 -4.64 -5.77
N TYR A 226 24.17 -5.90 -5.84
CA TYR A 226 23.09 -6.45 -5.00
C TYR A 226 23.53 -7.53 -4.02
N GLY A 227 24.75 -8.08 -4.14
CA GLY A 227 25.25 -9.17 -3.30
C GLY A 227 25.61 -8.76 -1.86
N SER A 228 25.74 -7.48 -1.56
CA SER A 228 26.02 -6.95 -0.22
C SER A 228 24.77 -6.69 0.64
N SER A 229 23.57 -6.94 0.12
CA SER A 229 22.29 -6.67 0.82
C SER A 229 21.73 -7.87 1.60
N GLY A 230 22.54 -8.90 1.87
CA GLY A 230 22.13 -10.15 2.52
C GLY A 230 23.02 -10.53 3.70
N GLN A 231 23.16 -9.64 4.70
CA GLN A 231 23.58 -10.05 6.06
C GLN A 231 22.74 -9.32 7.11
#